data_4f9e175f0dd373cb1fa73a8df2c9019b
#
_entry.id   4f9e175f0dd373cb1fa73a8df2c9019b
#
_cell.length_a   1.000
_cell.length_b   1.000
_cell.length_c   1.000
_cell.angle_alpha   90.00
_cell.angle_beta   90.00
_cell.angle_gamma   90.00
#
_symmetry.space_group_name_H-M   'P 1'
#
loop_
_entity.id
_entity.type
_entity.pdbx_description
1 polymer ?
#
loop_
_entity_poly.entity_id
_entity_poly.type
_entity_poly.pdbx_seq_one_letter_code
_entity_poly.pdbx_strand_id
1 'polypeptide(L)'
;HLGMERAVFAGMSQGGYLSLRAALRHPRAVRALVLIDTQALPEEAQQMAGHQLIVQEWLARGLSDERACTIEHIILGDGWEGAATWRAAWQRMQPADLLSCFTTLAERDDISAELGRIDIPALVLHGDADRAIGVERARAMADALPQARMVLVPGAGHAANLTHAEPVNAALLDFLAQLPAL
;
A
#
# COMPACT_ATOMS: atom_id res chain seq x y z
N HIS A 1 23.52 -9.59 2.15
CA HIS A 1 23.55 -9.67 3.62
C HIS A 1 22.80 -10.92 4.12
N LEU A 2 21.61 -11.19 3.61
CA LEU A 2 20.83 -12.39 3.98
C LEU A 2 21.08 -13.58 3.06
N GLY A 3 21.92 -13.46 2.03
CA GLY A 3 22.19 -14.52 1.07
C GLY A 3 21.02 -14.87 0.14
N MET A 4 19.94 -14.05 0.14
CA MET A 4 18.79 -14.26 -0.74
C MET A 4 19.00 -13.53 -2.06
N GLU A 5 18.90 -14.27 -3.17
CA GLU A 5 18.97 -13.68 -4.52
C GLU A 5 17.63 -13.14 -4.99
N ARG A 6 16.54 -13.78 -4.56
CA ARG A 6 15.16 -13.40 -4.93
C ARG A 6 14.22 -13.50 -3.73
N ALA A 7 13.27 -12.57 -3.64
CA ALA A 7 12.27 -12.54 -2.57
C ALA A 7 10.87 -12.22 -3.09
N VAL A 8 9.84 -12.59 -2.35
CA VAL A 8 8.50 -12.06 -2.51
C VAL A 8 8.46 -10.66 -1.90
N PHE A 9 8.03 -9.67 -2.67
CA PHE A 9 7.87 -8.31 -2.18
C PHE A 9 6.42 -8.08 -1.84
N ALA A 10 6.15 -7.84 -0.57
CA ALA A 10 4.82 -7.54 -0.06
C ALA A 10 4.78 -6.07 0.38
N GLY A 11 3.80 -5.33 -0.08
CA GLY A 11 3.65 -3.92 0.27
C GLY A 11 2.20 -3.47 0.29
N MET A 12 1.87 -2.67 1.30
CA MET A 12 0.58 -2.01 1.43
C MET A 12 0.72 -0.56 0.97
N SER A 13 -0.28 -0.03 0.25
CA SER A 13 -0.35 1.37 -0.18
C SER A 13 0.95 1.81 -0.88
N GLN A 14 1.66 2.79 -0.34
CA GLN A 14 2.96 3.24 -0.85
C GLN A 14 3.98 2.11 -0.96
N GLY A 15 3.99 1.16 -0.03
CA GLY A 15 4.86 -0.02 -0.10
C GLY A 15 4.56 -0.92 -1.29
N GLY A 16 3.29 -1.02 -1.69
CA GLY A 16 2.87 -1.73 -2.90
C GLY A 16 3.38 -1.05 -4.17
N TYR A 17 3.22 0.26 -4.28
CA TYR A 17 3.80 1.03 -5.39
C TYR A 17 5.32 0.87 -5.48
N LEU A 18 6.03 0.93 -4.35
CA LEU A 18 7.47 0.72 -4.31
C LEU A 18 7.86 -0.71 -4.73
N SER A 19 7.03 -1.70 -4.40
CA SER A 19 7.23 -3.09 -4.81
C SER A 19 7.07 -3.26 -6.34
N LEU A 20 6.11 -2.57 -6.96
CA LEU A 20 5.99 -2.50 -8.43
C LEU A 20 7.23 -1.86 -9.06
N ARG A 21 7.69 -0.74 -8.52
CA ARG A 21 8.92 -0.06 -8.97
C ARG A 21 10.14 -0.97 -8.84
N ALA A 22 10.24 -1.72 -7.74
CA ALA A 22 11.33 -2.69 -7.56
C ALA A 22 11.28 -3.81 -8.61
N ALA A 23 10.09 -4.34 -8.93
CA ALA A 23 9.93 -5.35 -9.97
C ALA A 23 10.30 -4.83 -11.36
N LEU A 24 9.95 -3.58 -11.70
CA LEU A 24 10.33 -2.95 -12.97
C LEU A 24 11.82 -2.70 -13.10
N ARG A 25 12.47 -2.25 -12.02
CA ARG A 25 13.90 -1.87 -12.03
C ARG A 25 14.84 -3.03 -11.73
N HIS A 26 14.40 -3.99 -10.93
CA HIS A 26 15.20 -5.11 -10.45
C HIS A 26 14.47 -6.46 -10.60
N PRO A 27 14.03 -6.83 -11.84
CA PRO A 27 13.18 -8.01 -12.07
C PRO A 27 13.82 -9.32 -11.59
N ARG A 28 15.15 -9.39 -11.55
CA ARG A 28 15.85 -10.58 -11.05
C ARG A 28 15.79 -10.76 -9.54
N ALA A 29 15.54 -9.68 -8.79
CA ALA A 29 15.46 -9.73 -7.32
C ALA A 29 14.05 -10.04 -6.80
N VAL A 30 13.02 -9.83 -7.64
CA VAL A 30 11.62 -10.01 -7.25
C VAL A 30 11.10 -11.34 -7.77
N ARG A 31 10.68 -12.22 -6.87
CA ARG A 31 10.11 -13.54 -7.17
C ARG A 31 8.61 -13.47 -7.46
N ALA A 32 7.90 -12.72 -6.66
CA ALA A 32 6.47 -12.50 -6.75
C ALA A 32 6.11 -11.19 -6.02
N LEU A 33 4.92 -10.67 -6.29
CA LEU A 33 4.39 -9.47 -5.65
C LEU A 33 3.15 -9.79 -4.81
N VAL A 34 3.05 -9.15 -3.65
CA VAL A 34 1.82 -9.05 -2.85
C VAL A 34 1.50 -7.56 -2.67
N LEU A 35 0.45 -7.12 -3.33
CA LEU A 35 0.06 -5.72 -3.47
C LEU A 35 -1.23 -5.49 -2.69
N ILE A 36 -1.14 -4.78 -1.55
CA ILE A 36 -2.27 -4.60 -0.64
C ILE A 36 -2.68 -3.13 -0.66
N ASP A 37 -3.97 -2.86 -0.94
CA ASP A 37 -4.57 -1.53 -0.91
C ASP A 37 -3.70 -0.48 -1.62
N THR A 38 -3.31 -0.75 -2.87
CA THR A 38 -2.35 0.06 -3.63
C THR A 38 -2.79 0.28 -5.08
N GLN A 39 -2.07 1.12 -5.77
CA GLN A 39 -2.31 1.53 -7.15
C GLN A 39 -1.00 1.79 -7.89
N ALA A 40 -1.05 1.84 -9.23
CA ALA A 40 0.08 2.16 -10.09
C ALA A 40 0.12 3.65 -10.54
N LEU A 41 -0.91 4.40 -10.20
CA LEU A 41 -1.09 5.81 -10.57
C LEU A 41 -0.55 6.74 -9.47
N PRO A 42 -0.19 7.99 -9.79
CA PRO A 42 0.00 9.03 -8.79
C PRO A 42 -1.33 9.36 -8.09
N GLU A 43 -1.23 10.06 -6.97
CA GLU A 43 -2.40 10.62 -6.29
C GLU A 43 -3.07 11.71 -7.14
N GLU A 44 -4.39 11.84 -7.02
CA GLU A 44 -5.09 12.94 -7.65
C GLU A 44 -4.68 14.28 -7.04
N ALA A 45 -4.66 15.34 -7.86
CA ALA A 45 -4.21 16.66 -7.42
C ALA A 45 -4.97 17.18 -6.18
N GLN A 46 -6.27 16.91 -6.08
CA GLN A 46 -7.07 17.31 -4.93
C GLN A 46 -6.70 16.54 -3.65
N GLN A 47 -6.47 15.22 -3.76
CA GLN A 47 -6.02 14.39 -2.64
C GLN A 47 -4.61 14.81 -2.19
N MET A 48 -3.72 15.04 -3.16
CA MET A 48 -2.36 15.50 -2.88
C MET A 48 -2.34 16.84 -2.16
N ALA A 49 -3.19 17.80 -2.55
CA ALA A 49 -3.32 19.08 -1.84
C ALA A 49 -3.79 18.89 -0.39
N GLY A 50 -4.71 17.96 -0.15
CA GLY A 50 -5.15 17.60 1.20
C GLY A 50 -4.02 16.98 2.05
N HIS A 51 -3.27 16.04 1.47
CA HIS A 51 -2.11 15.43 2.14
C HIS A 51 -1.03 16.48 2.46
N GLN A 52 -0.74 17.39 1.52
CA GLN A 52 0.23 18.46 1.73
C GLN A 52 -0.14 19.37 2.89
N LEU A 53 -1.41 19.74 3.01
CA LEU A 53 -1.91 20.55 4.13
C LEU A 53 -1.71 19.84 5.48
N ILE A 54 -2.10 18.57 5.58
CA ILE A 54 -1.92 17.76 6.78
C ILE A 54 -0.42 17.67 7.16
N VAL A 55 0.44 17.39 6.19
CA VAL A 55 1.88 17.28 6.42
C VAL A 55 2.50 18.61 6.87
N GLN A 56 2.11 19.72 6.26
CA GLN A 56 2.58 21.07 6.67
C GLN A 56 2.18 21.39 8.11
N GLU A 57 0.92 21.12 8.49
CA GLU A 57 0.46 21.31 9.86
C GLU A 57 1.21 20.43 10.86
N TRP A 58 1.40 19.15 10.49
CA TRP A 58 2.12 18.18 11.31
C TRP A 58 3.60 18.57 11.53
N LEU A 59 4.29 19.00 10.47
CA LEU A 59 5.68 19.49 10.58
C LEU A 59 5.79 20.75 11.44
N ALA A 60 4.79 21.64 11.38
CA ALA A 60 4.83 22.91 12.10
C ALA A 60 4.46 22.80 13.58
N ARG A 61 3.55 21.88 13.96
CA ARG A 61 2.92 21.86 15.28
C ARG A 61 2.82 20.48 15.91
N GLY A 62 3.33 19.43 15.24
CA GLY A 62 3.05 18.04 15.60
C GLY A 62 1.69 17.56 15.09
N LEU A 63 1.46 16.27 15.20
CA LEU A 63 0.17 15.66 14.81
C LEU A 63 -0.89 15.94 15.89
N SER A 64 -1.86 16.78 15.57
CA SER A 64 -3.00 17.04 16.45
C SER A 64 -3.93 15.81 16.54
N ASP A 65 -4.70 15.70 17.61
CA ASP A 65 -5.68 14.61 17.76
C ASP A 65 -6.75 14.64 16.66
N GLU A 66 -7.17 15.82 16.21
CA GLU A 66 -8.11 15.98 15.10
C GLU A 66 -7.56 15.38 13.80
N ARG A 67 -6.30 15.70 13.47
CA ARG A 67 -5.64 15.16 12.27
C ARG A 67 -5.35 13.67 12.40
N ALA A 68 -4.96 13.23 13.60
CA ALA A 68 -4.78 11.81 13.89
C ALA A 68 -6.08 11.01 13.70
N CYS A 69 -7.21 11.54 14.16
CA CYS A 69 -8.52 10.94 13.92
C CYS A 69 -8.89 10.91 12.43
N THR A 70 -8.56 11.97 11.68
CA THR A 70 -8.79 12.01 10.22
C THR A 70 -7.98 10.92 9.50
N ILE A 71 -6.69 10.79 9.82
CA ILE A 71 -5.82 9.76 9.27
C ILE A 71 -6.33 8.37 9.65
N GLU A 72 -6.68 8.16 10.92
CA GLU A 72 -7.25 6.91 11.42
C GLU A 72 -8.49 6.50 10.64
N HIS A 73 -9.45 7.42 10.48
CA HIS A 73 -10.68 7.18 9.73
C HIS A 73 -10.43 6.74 8.28
N ILE A 74 -9.46 7.35 7.61
CA ILE A 74 -9.12 7.03 6.21
C ILE A 74 -8.38 5.70 6.12
N ILE A 75 -7.40 5.46 6.99
CA ILE A 75 -6.47 4.33 6.88
C ILE A 75 -7.02 3.07 7.58
N LEU A 76 -7.52 3.21 8.80
CA LEU A 76 -7.90 2.09 9.66
C LEU A 76 -9.42 1.86 9.70
N GLY A 77 -10.20 2.86 9.27
CA GLY A 77 -11.65 2.85 9.46
C GLY A 77 -12.04 3.16 10.91
N ASP A 78 -13.35 3.17 11.17
CA ASP A 78 -13.89 3.56 12.46
C ASP A 78 -13.90 2.38 13.44
N GLY A 79 -13.44 2.63 14.67
CA GLY A 79 -13.60 1.71 15.80
C GLY A 79 -12.73 0.47 15.80
N TRP A 80 -11.67 0.40 14.99
CA TRP A 80 -10.73 -0.71 15.04
C TRP A 80 -9.90 -0.66 16.34
N GLU A 81 -9.85 -1.78 17.08
CA GLU A 81 -9.23 -1.88 18.42
C GLU A 81 -7.73 -1.51 18.45
N GLY A 82 -7.01 -1.71 17.34
CA GLY A 82 -5.59 -1.39 17.22
C GLY A 82 -5.28 0.10 16.95
N ALA A 83 -6.30 0.94 16.72
CA ALA A 83 -6.14 2.33 16.26
C ALA A 83 -5.31 3.19 17.22
N ALA A 84 -5.49 3.03 18.54
CA ALA A 84 -4.74 3.80 19.52
C ALA A 84 -3.23 3.56 19.44
N THR A 85 -2.79 2.33 19.16
CA THR A 85 -1.37 1.98 18.98
C THR A 85 -0.77 2.68 17.77
N TRP A 86 -1.51 2.69 16.66
CA TRP A 86 -1.08 3.36 15.43
C TRP A 86 -1.04 4.87 15.58
N ARG A 87 -2.06 5.47 16.19
CA ARG A 87 -2.09 6.90 16.51
C ARG A 87 -0.86 7.31 17.33
N ALA A 88 -0.54 6.56 18.39
CA ALA A 88 0.64 6.81 19.19
C ALA A 88 1.95 6.63 18.40
N ALA A 89 2.00 5.73 17.42
CA ALA A 89 3.15 5.57 16.53
C ALA A 89 3.31 6.79 15.62
N TRP A 90 2.24 7.25 14.98
CA TRP A 90 2.24 8.45 14.14
C TRP A 90 2.67 9.71 14.90
N GLN A 91 2.16 9.91 16.12
CA GLN A 91 2.53 11.06 16.96
C GLN A 91 4.01 11.08 17.35
N ARG A 92 4.70 9.93 17.33
CA ARG A 92 6.14 9.82 17.58
C ARG A 92 7.00 9.91 16.33
N MET A 93 6.40 9.98 15.15
CA MET A 93 7.14 10.05 13.88
C MET A 93 8.01 11.31 13.86
N GLN A 94 9.26 11.16 13.48
CA GLN A 94 10.17 12.28 13.37
C GLN A 94 9.85 13.10 12.11
N PRO A 95 10.01 14.45 12.16
CA PRO A 95 9.72 15.31 11.02
C PRO A 95 10.47 14.91 9.73
N ALA A 96 11.72 14.46 9.85
CA ALA A 96 12.53 14.04 8.71
C ALA A 96 11.94 12.77 8.04
N ASP A 97 11.44 11.82 8.83
CA ASP A 97 10.82 10.60 8.33
C ASP A 97 9.49 10.90 7.65
N LEU A 98 8.66 11.74 8.27
CA LEU A 98 7.41 12.22 7.69
C LEU A 98 7.63 12.90 6.34
N LEU A 99 8.61 13.82 6.26
CA LEU A 99 8.94 14.52 5.03
C LEU A 99 9.43 13.57 3.95
N SER A 100 10.28 12.61 4.29
CA SER A 100 10.80 11.60 3.37
C SER A 100 9.67 10.72 2.82
N CYS A 101 8.76 10.23 3.67
CA CYS A 101 7.59 9.46 3.25
C CYS A 101 6.67 10.27 2.33
N PHE A 102 6.39 11.52 2.69
CA PHE A 102 5.53 12.39 1.90
C PHE A 102 6.16 12.75 0.54
N THR A 103 7.45 13.07 0.49
CA THR A 103 8.15 13.34 -0.77
C THR A 103 8.06 12.14 -1.70
N THR A 104 8.30 10.94 -1.20
CA THR A 104 8.18 9.70 -1.98
C THR A 104 6.75 9.49 -2.52
N LEU A 105 5.72 9.87 -1.76
CA LEU A 105 4.33 9.83 -2.21
C LEU A 105 4.06 10.87 -3.30
N ALA A 106 4.52 12.11 -3.08
CA ALA A 106 4.26 13.25 -3.95
C ALA A 106 4.98 13.15 -5.31
N GLU A 107 6.12 12.46 -5.35
CA GLU A 107 6.94 12.27 -6.55
C GLU A 107 6.59 10.99 -7.32
N ARG A 108 5.47 10.33 -7.01
CA ARG A 108 5.02 9.16 -7.79
C ARG A 108 4.71 9.57 -9.22
N ASP A 109 5.26 8.84 -10.15
CA ASP A 109 4.90 8.87 -11.56
C ASP A 109 3.84 7.79 -11.89
N ASP A 110 3.18 7.96 -13.01
CA ASP A 110 2.29 6.94 -13.57
C ASP A 110 3.11 5.81 -14.18
N ILE A 111 3.02 4.63 -13.59
CA ILE A 111 3.70 3.42 -14.09
C ILE A 111 2.73 2.41 -14.72
N SER A 112 1.48 2.79 -14.92
CA SER A 112 0.43 1.89 -15.42
C SER A 112 0.76 1.27 -16.76
N ALA A 113 1.35 2.05 -17.68
CA ALA A 113 1.75 1.56 -19.00
C ALA A 113 2.92 0.55 -18.97
N GLU A 114 3.66 0.48 -17.87
CA GLU A 114 4.80 -0.43 -17.72
C GLU A 114 4.45 -1.77 -17.06
N LEU A 115 3.25 -1.89 -16.45
CA LEU A 115 2.86 -3.06 -15.67
C LEU A 115 2.88 -4.36 -16.48
N GLY A 116 2.58 -4.29 -17.77
CA GLY A 116 2.67 -5.45 -18.69
C GLY A 116 4.07 -6.06 -18.82
N ARG A 117 5.11 -5.38 -18.34
CA ARG A 117 6.50 -5.88 -18.30
C ARG A 117 6.80 -6.72 -17.05
N ILE A 118 5.91 -6.71 -16.07
CA ILE A 118 6.07 -7.45 -14.81
C ILE A 118 5.49 -8.85 -15.01
N ASP A 119 6.27 -9.75 -15.57
CA ASP A 119 5.87 -11.12 -15.89
C ASP A 119 6.26 -12.09 -14.76
N ILE A 120 5.76 -11.82 -13.56
CA ILE A 120 5.90 -12.65 -12.35
C ILE A 120 4.56 -12.76 -11.63
N PRO A 121 4.34 -13.84 -10.83
CA PRO A 121 3.11 -13.98 -10.06
C PRO A 121 2.85 -12.77 -9.18
N ALA A 122 1.62 -12.27 -9.17
CA ALA A 122 1.19 -11.16 -8.33
C ALA A 122 -0.16 -11.45 -7.66
N LEU A 123 -0.26 -11.18 -6.37
CA LEU A 123 -1.50 -11.17 -5.62
C LEU A 123 -1.87 -9.71 -5.34
N VAL A 124 -3.03 -9.28 -5.80
CA VAL A 124 -3.62 -7.98 -5.46
C VAL A 124 -4.71 -8.20 -4.43
N LEU A 125 -4.53 -7.65 -3.24
CA LEU A 125 -5.50 -7.66 -2.15
C LEU A 125 -6.04 -6.24 -1.98
N HIS A 126 -7.36 -6.06 -1.92
CA HIS A 126 -7.93 -4.72 -1.80
C HIS A 126 -9.23 -4.73 -1.00
N GLY A 127 -9.36 -3.81 -0.05
CA GLY A 127 -10.58 -3.60 0.70
C GLY A 127 -11.66 -2.96 -0.17
N ASP A 128 -12.87 -3.51 -0.18
CA ASP A 128 -13.96 -2.97 -1.02
C ASP A 128 -14.57 -1.67 -0.46
N ALA A 129 -14.23 -1.32 0.77
CA ALA A 129 -14.58 -0.07 1.43
C ALA A 129 -13.38 0.90 1.58
N ASP A 130 -12.30 0.72 0.80
CA ASP A 130 -11.13 1.59 0.81
C ASP A 130 -11.50 3.02 0.36
N ARG A 131 -11.30 3.99 1.27
CA ARG A 131 -11.60 5.42 1.07
C ARG A 131 -10.41 6.21 0.54
N ALA A 132 -9.20 5.65 0.61
CA ALA A 132 -7.99 6.29 0.11
C ALA A 132 -7.76 5.96 -1.38
N ILE A 133 -7.95 4.70 -1.76
CA ILE A 133 -7.75 4.22 -3.12
C ILE A 133 -8.98 3.42 -3.55
N GLY A 134 -9.70 3.92 -4.54
CA GLY A 134 -10.89 3.22 -5.05
C GLY A 134 -10.56 1.86 -5.68
N VAL A 135 -11.46 0.91 -5.51
CA VAL A 135 -11.34 -0.47 -6.03
C VAL A 135 -11.06 -0.51 -7.53
N GLU A 136 -11.58 0.44 -8.30
CA GLU A 136 -11.37 0.52 -9.75
C GLU A 136 -9.90 0.72 -10.13
N ARG A 137 -9.12 1.43 -9.31
CA ARG A 137 -7.68 1.62 -9.52
C ARG A 137 -6.90 0.33 -9.27
N ALA A 138 -7.26 -0.42 -8.24
CA ALA A 138 -6.68 -1.73 -7.96
C ALA A 138 -7.03 -2.75 -9.04
N ARG A 139 -8.27 -2.73 -9.57
CA ARG A 139 -8.68 -3.57 -10.70
C ARG A 139 -7.89 -3.25 -11.96
N ALA A 140 -7.79 -1.97 -12.33
CA ALA A 140 -7.01 -1.55 -13.49
C ALA A 140 -5.54 -1.99 -13.39
N MET A 141 -4.95 -1.89 -12.18
CA MET A 141 -3.61 -2.38 -11.92
C MET A 141 -3.53 -3.91 -12.07
N ALA A 142 -4.48 -4.66 -11.50
CA ALA A 142 -4.51 -6.12 -11.59
C ALA A 142 -4.67 -6.59 -13.03
N ASP A 143 -5.56 -5.96 -13.80
CA ASP A 143 -5.82 -6.30 -15.21
C ASP A 143 -4.60 -6.02 -16.11
N ALA A 144 -3.76 -5.04 -15.74
CA ALA A 144 -2.53 -4.71 -16.47
C ALA A 144 -1.34 -5.62 -16.13
N LEU A 145 -1.39 -6.37 -15.04
CA LEU A 145 -0.35 -7.31 -14.63
C LEU A 145 -0.63 -8.70 -15.22
N PRO A 146 0.29 -9.28 -16.05
CA PRO A 146 0.03 -10.51 -16.81
C PRO A 146 -0.31 -11.74 -15.98
N GLN A 147 0.22 -11.83 -14.75
CA GLN A 147 0.05 -12.98 -13.86
C GLN A 147 -0.58 -12.58 -12.51
N ALA A 148 -1.48 -11.60 -12.53
CA ALA A 148 -2.14 -11.16 -11.30
C ALA A 148 -3.40 -11.97 -10.98
N ARG A 149 -3.58 -12.24 -9.67
CA ARG A 149 -4.84 -12.66 -9.08
C ARG A 149 -5.31 -11.56 -8.14
N MET A 150 -6.55 -11.10 -8.29
CA MET A 150 -7.14 -10.11 -7.39
C MET A 150 -8.11 -10.78 -6.41
N VAL A 151 -8.04 -10.37 -5.14
CA VAL A 151 -8.96 -10.74 -4.08
C VAL A 151 -9.48 -9.47 -3.42
N LEU A 152 -10.79 -9.29 -3.42
CA LEU A 152 -11.46 -8.24 -2.65
C LEU A 152 -11.71 -8.73 -1.22
N VAL A 153 -11.47 -7.84 -0.26
CA VAL A 153 -11.71 -8.11 1.17
C VAL A 153 -12.97 -7.34 1.58
N PRO A 154 -14.11 -8.03 1.78
CA PRO A 154 -15.38 -7.37 2.05
C PRO A 154 -15.35 -6.55 3.34
N GLY A 155 -15.83 -5.30 3.26
CA GLY A 155 -15.90 -4.37 4.40
C GLY A 155 -14.56 -3.77 4.84
N ALA A 156 -13.43 -4.22 4.27
CA ALA A 156 -12.13 -3.69 4.63
C ALA A 156 -11.89 -2.30 4.01
N GLY A 157 -11.27 -1.40 4.80
CA GLY A 157 -10.75 -0.13 4.34
C GLY A 157 -9.32 -0.23 3.82
N HIS A 158 -8.60 0.90 3.88
CA HIS A 158 -7.25 1.04 3.30
C HIS A 158 -6.15 0.21 3.98
N ALA A 159 -6.36 -0.29 5.17
CA ALA A 159 -5.41 -1.17 5.85
C ALA A 159 -6.01 -2.56 6.07
N ALA A 160 -6.46 -3.21 5.00
CA ALA A 160 -7.10 -4.53 5.05
C ALA A 160 -6.25 -5.58 5.77
N ASN A 161 -4.94 -5.53 5.60
CA ASN A 161 -4.00 -6.43 6.28
C ASN A 161 -3.97 -6.28 7.81
N LEU A 162 -4.40 -5.15 8.33
CA LEU A 162 -4.50 -4.89 9.77
C LEU A 162 -5.90 -5.15 10.31
N THR A 163 -6.90 -4.56 9.64
CA THR A 163 -8.28 -4.55 10.13
C THR A 163 -9.04 -5.83 9.81
N HIS A 164 -8.64 -6.54 8.75
CA HIS A 164 -9.22 -7.79 8.27
C HIS A 164 -8.14 -8.85 8.02
N ALA A 165 -7.28 -9.05 9.03
CA ALA A 165 -6.08 -9.89 8.91
C ALA A 165 -6.38 -11.34 8.53
N GLU A 166 -7.50 -11.92 9.00
CA GLU A 166 -7.83 -13.32 8.73
C GLU A 166 -8.02 -13.62 7.24
N PRO A 167 -8.94 -12.96 6.49
CA PRO A 167 -9.10 -13.20 5.07
C PRO A 167 -7.87 -12.80 4.25
N VAL A 168 -7.14 -11.76 4.64
CA VAL A 168 -5.90 -11.35 3.98
C VAL A 168 -4.82 -12.43 4.14
N ASN A 169 -4.62 -12.94 5.35
CA ASN A 169 -3.64 -14.00 5.61
C ASN A 169 -4.01 -15.30 4.90
N ALA A 170 -5.29 -15.66 4.85
CA ALA A 170 -5.74 -16.85 4.12
C ALA A 170 -5.40 -16.76 2.63
N ALA A 171 -5.70 -15.63 1.98
CA ALA A 171 -5.37 -15.41 0.58
C ALA A 171 -3.86 -15.35 0.32
N LEU A 172 -3.10 -14.75 1.23
CA LEU A 172 -1.64 -14.67 1.17
C LEU A 172 -1.01 -16.06 1.27
N LEU A 173 -1.41 -16.87 2.25
CA LEU A 173 -0.86 -18.21 2.44
C LEU A 173 -1.20 -19.13 1.24
N ASP A 174 -2.44 -19.05 0.72
CA ASP A 174 -2.83 -19.78 -0.48
C ASP A 174 -1.96 -19.38 -1.69
N PHE A 175 -1.75 -18.08 -1.89
CA PHE A 175 -0.88 -17.58 -2.97
C PHE A 175 0.57 -18.07 -2.81
N LEU A 176 1.15 -17.97 -1.62
CA LEU A 176 2.53 -18.40 -1.36
C LEU A 176 2.71 -19.91 -1.59
N ALA A 177 1.72 -20.72 -1.25
CA ALA A 177 1.75 -22.17 -1.47
C ALA A 177 1.73 -22.56 -2.94
N GLN A 178 1.19 -21.70 -3.83
CA GLN A 178 1.11 -21.93 -5.26
C GLN A 178 2.36 -21.44 -6.02
N LEU A 179 3.26 -20.70 -5.38
CA LEU A 179 4.48 -20.25 -6.03
C LEU A 179 5.40 -21.45 -6.36
N PRO A 180 6.01 -21.48 -7.57
CA PRO A 180 6.99 -22.50 -7.92
C PRO A 180 8.08 -22.64 -6.85
N ALA A 181 8.65 -23.81 -6.66
CA ALA A 181 9.82 -23.98 -5.81
C ALA A 181 10.99 -23.10 -6.28
N LEU A 182 11.87 -22.69 -5.36
CA LEU A 182 13.10 -21.94 -5.69
C LEU A 182 14.09 -22.82 -6.41
#